data_769fa45f0c477d64af84a7d1d7d61bb4
#
_entry.id   769fa45f0c477d64af84a7d1d7d61bb4
#
_cell.length_a   1.000
_cell.length_b   1.000
_cell.length_c   1.000
_cell.angle_alpha   90.00
_cell.angle_beta   90.00
_cell.angle_gamma   90.00
#
_symmetry.space_group_name_H-M   'P 1'
#
loop_
_entity.id
_entity.type
_entity.pdbx_description
1 polymer ?
#
loop_
_entity_poly.entity_id
_entity_poly.type
_entity_poly.pdbx_seq_one_letter_code
_entity_poly.pdbx_strand_id
1 'polypeptide(L)'
;FNMGAYMTKNTADDFKALIKEERKKLPTPFDVSYKAFIDLGYDKKDKEWFFDNASEFVENMRSQGWTDFKQYERKFTNAMLLKLVEPEKLKGMDPVKAIETFITDHSDEMYNLLLSNTQSRRSRTGKEFEAIIELLLIGADIPAEAQGAVGKQKFMDEKIGKLVDFVSPGVVQYLHNKVNTVLISAKTTLRERWQEVPEEVARTGAREMFLATLDDSISKETQDILYEGNIYIATTANNKKQAYNNNGRIFSFEDMLNRASDMANKWNNESYSQEELDHMCDHLERQIKSHKNHKYVRDYYQNKLTELKKIIPEN
;
A
#
# COMPACT_ATOMS: atom_id res chain seq x y z
N PHE A 1 -14.84 -7.03 -34.56
CA PHE A 1 -15.87 -7.02 -33.51
C PHE A 1 -16.17 -8.47 -33.12
N ASN A 2 -15.54 -8.98 -32.06
CA ASN A 2 -15.86 -10.28 -31.51
C ASN A 2 -17.16 -10.11 -30.70
N MET A 3 -18.24 -10.72 -31.19
CA MET A 3 -19.50 -10.85 -30.44
C MET A 3 -19.26 -11.74 -29.23
N GLY A 4 -19.12 -11.11 -28.06
CA GLY A 4 -19.09 -11.83 -26.79
C GLY A 4 -20.40 -12.59 -26.59
N ALA A 5 -20.29 -13.83 -26.14
CA ALA A 5 -21.42 -14.69 -25.86
C ALA A 5 -22.38 -13.98 -24.89
N TYR A 6 -23.62 -13.78 -25.34
CA TYR A 6 -24.71 -13.28 -24.51
C TYR A 6 -25.04 -14.34 -23.47
N MET A 7 -25.06 -13.96 -22.21
CA MET A 7 -25.41 -14.88 -21.11
C MET A 7 -26.92 -15.04 -21.06
N THR A 8 -27.40 -16.26 -21.20
CA THR A 8 -28.80 -16.61 -21.01
C THR A 8 -29.09 -16.57 -19.51
N LYS A 9 -30.14 -15.81 -19.13
CA LYS A 9 -30.75 -15.67 -17.78
C LYS A 9 -29.74 -15.83 -16.62
N ASN A 10 -28.89 -14.82 -16.43
CA ASN A 10 -28.01 -14.77 -15.26
C ASN A 10 -28.82 -14.40 -14.02
N THR A 11 -28.68 -15.19 -12.98
CA THR A 11 -29.10 -14.79 -11.66
C THR A 11 -28.18 -13.67 -11.16
N ALA A 12 -28.64 -12.84 -10.24
CA ALA A 12 -27.82 -11.80 -9.62
C ALA A 12 -26.50 -12.35 -9.03
N ASP A 13 -26.47 -13.64 -8.65
CA ASP A 13 -25.29 -14.32 -8.13
C ASP A 13 -24.27 -14.65 -9.22
N ASP A 14 -24.71 -15.02 -10.43
CA ASP A 14 -23.82 -15.21 -11.58
C ASP A 14 -23.11 -13.90 -11.96
N PHE A 15 -23.84 -12.79 -11.92
CA PHE A 15 -23.26 -11.48 -12.18
C PHE A 15 -22.27 -11.04 -11.09
N LYS A 16 -22.52 -11.36 -9.81
CA LYS A 16 -21.55 -11.13 -8.72
C LYS A 16 -20.26 -11.93 -8.94
N ALA A 17 -20.40 -13.19 -9.36
CA ALA A 17 -19.21 -14.02 -9.68
C ALA A 17 -18.43 -13.41 -10.85
N LEU A 18 -19.12 -12.96 -11.90
CA LEU A 18 -18.50 -12.29 -13.04
C LEU A 18 -17.79 -10.99 -12.64
N ILE A 19 -18.41 -10.14 -11.81
CA ILE A 19 -17.77 -8.94 -11.24
C ILE A 19 -16.47 -9.30 -10.55
N LYS A 20 -16.46 -10.35 -9.73
CA LYS A 20 -15.27 -10.81 -8.99
C LYS A 20 -14.14 -11.24 -9.93
N GLU A 21 -14.45 -12.00 -10.97
CA GLU A 21 -13.46 -12.47 -11.94
C GLU A 21 -12.89 -11.33 -12.80
N GLU A 22 -13.76 -10.46 -13.33
CA GLU A 22 -13.31 -9.33 -14.13
C GLU A 22 -12.49 -8.31 -13.31
N ARG A 23 -12.82 -8.16 -12.02
CA ARG A 23 -12.07 -7.26 -11.13
C ARG A 23 -10.62 -7.72 -10.90
N LYS A 24 -10.33 -9.02 -10.95
CA LYS A 24 -8.96 -9.55 -10.86
C LYS A 24 -8.06 -9.10 -12.00
N LYS A 25 -8.65 -8.69 -13.13
CA LYS A 25 -7.91 -8.21 -14.31
C LYS A 25 -7.51 -6.73 -14.21
N LEU A 26 -8.05 -6.01 -13.22
CA LEU A 26 -7.65 -4.62 -12.98
C LEU A 26 -6.22 -4.56 -12.44
N PRO A 27 -5.48 -3.49 -12.74
CA PRO A 27 -4.17 -3.26 -12.13
C PRO A 27 -4.24 -3.35 -10.61
N THR A 28 -3.22 -3.95 -9.99
CA THR A 28 -3.13 -3.97 -8.53
C THR A 28 -2.96 -2.56 -7.96
N PRO A 29 -3.19 -2.34 -6.66
CA PRO A 29 -2.88 -1.05 -6.04
C PRO A 29 -1.44 -0.62 -6.26
N PHE A 30 -0.49 -1.55 -6.19
CA PHE A 30 0.92 -1.26 -6.43
C PHE A 30 1.19 -0.88 -7.90
N ASP A 31 0.56 -1.56 -8.88
CA ASP A 31 0.71 -1.21 -10.31
C ASP A 31 0.27 0.23 -10.58
N VAL A 32 -0.84 0.67 -9.97
CA VAL A 32 -1.36 2.05 -10.11
C VAL A 32 -0.40 3.05 -9.47
N SER A 33 0.08 2.77 -8.25
CA SER A 33 1.05 3.64 -7.57
C SER A 33 2.39 3.69 -8.30
N TYR A 34 2.88 2.56 -8.81
CA TYR A 34 4.12 2.50 -9.58
C TYR A 34 4.01 3.28 -10.91
N LYS A 35 2.87 3.15 -11.61
CA LYS A 35 2.61 3.97 -12.80
C LYS A 35 2.66 5.47 -12.47
N ALA A 36 1.97 5.89 -11.41
CA ALA A 36 1.99 7.28 -10.97
C ALA A 36 3.42 7.75 -10.62
N PHE A 37 4.22 6.91 -9.97
CA PHE A 37 5.62 7.17 -9.64
C PHE A 37 6.46 7.47 -10.89
N ILE A 38 6.31 6.66 -11.93
CA ILE A 38 7.01 6.84 -13.20
C ILE A 38 6.49 8.07 -13.96
N ASP A 39 5.17 8.24 -14.07
CA ASP A 39 4.54 9.35 -14.80
C ASP A 39 4.90 10.72 -14.20
N LEU A 40 5.06 10.79 -12.88
CA LEU A 40 5.51 11.98 -12.15
C LEU A 40 7.04 12.17 -12.20
N GLY A 41 7.78 11.24 -12.78
CA GLY A 41 9.24 11.32 -12.96
C GLY A 41 10.04 11.13 -11.66
N TYR A 42 9.46 10.48 -10.66
CA TYR A 42 10.14 10.25 -9.39
C TYR A 42 11.26 9.20 -9.48
N ASP A 43 11.21 8.32 -10.48
CA ASP A 43 12.29 7.38 -10.81
C ASP A 43 13.61 8.06 -11.22
N LYS A 44 13.59 9.37 -11.46
CA LYS A 44 14.75 10.20 -11.88
C LYS A 44 15.24 11.13 -10.78
N LYS A 45 14.59 11.11 -9.62
CA LYS A 45 14.99 11.92 -8.47
C LYS A 45 16.07 11.19 -7.67
N ASP A 46 17.00 11.97 -7.10
CA ASP A 46 17.98 11.47 -6.14
C ASP A 46 17.34 11.25 -4.75
N LYS A 47 18.06 10.58 -3.87
CA LYS A 47 17.57 10.29 -2.53
C LYS A 47 17.37 11.55 -1.68
N GLU A 48 18.22 12.56 -1.86
CA GLU A 48 18.16 13.84 -1.16
C GLU A 48 16.83 14.54 -1.44
N TRP A 49 16.36 14.48 -2.69
CA TRP A 49 15.05 15.02 -3.04
C TRP A 49 13.91 14.39 -2.21
N PHE A 50 13.94 13.07 -2.00
CA PHE A 50 12.92 12.39 -1.20
C PHE A 50 12.96 12.80 0.27
N PHE A 51 14.15 13.01 0.84
CA PHE A 51 14.28 13.53 2.21
C PHE A 51 13.70 14.92 2.35
N ASP A 52 13.89 15.78 1.38
CA ASP A 52 13.45 17.17 1.43
C ASP A 52 11.96 17.33 1.07
N ASN A 53 11.37 16.40 0.31
CA ASN A 53 10.04 16.54 -0.29
C ASN A 53 9.13 15.31 -0.02
N ALA A 54 9.33 14.58 1.06
CA ALA A 54 8.57 13.37 1.36
C ALA A 54 7.05 13.62 1.44
N SER A 55 6.65 14.73 2.06
CA SER A 55 5.24 15.14 2.18
C SER A 55 4.64 15.46 0.82
N GLU A 56 5.33 16.23 -0.02
CA GLU A 56 4.90 16.55 -1.39
C GLU A 56 4.78 15.27 -2.23
N PHE A 57 5.77 14.39 -2.14
CA PHE A 57 5.75 13.09 -2.80
C PHE A 57 4.47 12.31 -2.46
N VAL A 58 4.16 12.15 -1.17
CA VAL A 58 2.99 11.39 -0.72
C VAL A 58 1.68 12.03 -1.23
N GLU A 59 1.56 13.36 -1.15
CA GLU A 59 0.37 14.08 -1.61
C GLU A 59 0.17 13.94 -3.13
N ASN A 60 1.22 14.11 -3.92
CA ASN A 60 1.18 14.00 -5.38
C ASN A 60 0.89 12.56 -5.82
N MET A 61 1.56 11.58 -5.22
CA MET A 61 1.32 10.16 -5.50
C MET A 61 -0.13 9.76 -5.19
N ARG A 62 -0.67 10.25 -4.08
CA ARG A 62 -2.05 10.01 -3.68
C ARG A 62 -3.04 10.60 -4.66
N SER A 63 -2.81 11.84 -5.09
CA SER A 63 -3.66 12.55 -6.06
C SER A 63 -3.65 11.88 -7.44
N GLN A 64 -2.46 11.57 -7.95
CA GLN A 64 -2.30 10.94 -9.25
C GLN A 64 -2.86 9.51 -9.24
N GLY A 65 -2.52 8.70 -8.25
CA GLY A 65 -3.02 7.33 -8.11
C GLY A 65 -4.54 7.26 -8.06
N TRP A 66 -5.19 8.18 -7.34
CA TRP A 66 -6.64 8.28 -7.32
C TRP A 66 -7.24 8.66 -8.69
N THR A 67 -6.59 9.58 -9.38
CA THR A 67 -7.02 10.00 -10.73
C THR A 67 -6.93 8.85 -11.72
N ASP A 68 -5.83 8.11 -11.72
CA ASP A 68 -5.62 6.94 -12.58
C ASP A 68 -6.61 5.82 -12.24
N PHE A 69 -6.79 5.51 -10.95
CA PHE A 69 -7.72 4.47 -10.53
C PHE A 69 -9.16 4.76 -10.95
N LYS A 70 -9.64 6.01 -10.85
CA LYS A 70 -10.98 6.39 -11.32
C LYS A 70 -11.20 6.05 -12.80
N GLN A 71 -10.17 6.17 -13.64
CA GLN A 71 -10.28 5.82 -15.05
C GLN A 71 -10.45 4.30 -15.24
N TYR A 72 -9.67 3.48 -14.50
CA TYR A 72 -9.82 2.03 -14.53
C TYR A 72 -11.19 1.58 -14.03
N GLU A 73 -11.65 2.13 -12.92
CA GLU A 73 -12.96 1.81 -12.35
C GLU A 73 -14.10 2.20 -13.29
N ARG A 74 -14.02 3.36 -13.95
CA ARG A 74 -15.03 3.80 -14.93
C ARG A 74 -15.09 2.86 -16.12
N LYS A 75 -13.94 2.47 -16.68
CA LYS A 75 -13.87 1.51 -17.79
C LYS A 75 -14.44 0.16 -17.39
N PHE A 76 -14.07 -0.33 -16.22
CA PHE A 76 -14.59 -1.57 -15.65
C PHE A 76 -16.12 -1.51 -15.47
N THR A 77 -16.64 -0.47 -14.83
CA THR A 77 -18.08 -0.29 -14.58
C THR A 77 -18.85 -0.28 -15.88
N ASN A 78 -18.41 0.50 -16.87
CA ASN A 78 -19.05 0.54 -18.19
C ASN A 78 -19.04 -0.84 -18.88
N ALA A 79 -17.91 -1.55 -18.84
CA ALA A 79 -17.79 -2.86 -19.45
C ALA A 79 -18.75 -3.88 -18.78
N MET A 80 -18.91 -3.80 -17.46
CA MET A 80 -19.83 -4.68 -16.73
C MET A 80 -21.29 -4.36 -17.03
N LEU A 81 -21.68 -3.08 -17.09
CA LEU A 81 -23.03 -2.67 -17.46
C LEU A 81 -23.38 -3.09 -18.89
N LEU A 82 -22.45 -2.96 -19.83
CA LEU A 82 -22.65 -3.39 -21.21
C LEU A 82 -22.90 -4.91 -21.35
N LYS A 83 -22.37 -5.73 -20.43
CA LYS A 83 -22.64 -7.17 -20.41
C LYS A 83 -24.07 -7.52 -20.01
N LEU A 84 -24.81 -6.60 -19.39
CA LEU A 84 -26.21 -6.75 -19.04
C LEU A 84 -27.16 -6.40 -20.21
N VAL A 85 -26.66 -5.73 -21.26
CA VAL A 85 -27.50 -5.35 -22.39
C VAL A 85 -27.91 -6.58 -23.19
N GLU A 86 -29.20 -6.78 -23.36
CA GLU A 86 -29.79 -7.85 -24.18
C GLU A 86 -30.35 -7.24 -25.48
N PRO A 87 -29.56 -7.12 -26.56
CA PRO A 87 -29.99 -6.42 -27.77
C PRO A 87 -31.25 -6.97 -28.41
N GLU A 88 -31.44 -8.28 -28.42
CA GLU A 88 -32.63 -8.90 -29.04
C GLU A 88 -33.89 -8.55 -28.25
N LYS A 89 -33.82 -8.41 -26.93
CA LYS A 89 -34.94 -8.00 -26.08
C LYS A 89 -35.32 -6.54 -26.26
N LEU A 90 -34.33 -5.69 -26.51
CA LEU A 90 -34.51 -4.25 -26.66
C LEU A 90 -34.82 -3.82 -28.10
N LYS A 91 -34.67 -4.74 -29.05
CA LYS A 91 -34.86 -4.48 -30.49
C LYS A 91 -36.29 -3.99 -30.80
N GLY A 92 -36.38 -2.86 -31.49
CA GLY A 92 -37.66 -2.28 -31.92
C GLY A 92 -38.42 -1.55 -30.80
N MET A 93 -37.86 -1.45 -29.59
CA MET A 93 -38.42 -0.63 -28.52
C MET A 93 -38.17 0.86 -28.79
N ASP A 94 -39.09 1.70 -28.32
CA ASP A 94 -38.80 3.14 -28.16
C ASP A 94 -37.56 3.32 -27.25
N PRO A 95 -36.65 4.28 -27.54
CA PRO A 95 -35.43 4.46 -26.76
C PRO A 95 -35.65 4.68 -25.26
N VAL A 96 -36.66 5.44 -24.87
CA VAL A 96 -36.98 5.69 -23.46
C VAL A 96 -37.43 4.40 -22.79
N LYS A 97 -38.35 3.66 -23.46
CA LYS A 97 -38.83 2.37 -22.96
C LYS A 97 -37.73 1.32 -22.87
N ALA A 98 -36.80 1.32 -23.81
CA ALA A 98 -35.65 0.42 -23.75
C ALA A 98 -34.77 0.69 -22.50
N ILE A 99 -34.55 1.96 -22.18
CA ILE A 99 -33.82 2.36 -20.97
C ILE A 99 -34.58 1.98 -19.70
N GLU A 100 -35.88 2.26 -19.62
CA GLU A 100 -36.71 1.87 -18.48
C GLU A 100 -36.70 0.36 -18.27
N THR A 101 -36.82 -0.42 -19.33
CA THR A 101 -36.76 -1.89 -19.31
C THR A 101 -35.41 -2.36 -18.78
N PHE A 102 -34.30 -1.83 -19.30
CA PHE A 102 -32.97 -2.16 -18.86
C PHE A 102 -32.76 -1.88 -17.37
N ILE A 103 -33.17 -0.71 -16.89
CA ILE A 103 -33.06 -0.33 -15.48
C ILE A 103 -33.90 -1.24 -14.59
N THR A 104 -35.14 -1.52 -14.99
CA THR A 104 -36.07 -2.36 -14.20
C THR A 104 -35.61 -3.80 -14.13
N ASP A 105 -35.09 -4.33 -15.23
CA ASP A 105 -34.70 -5.74 -15.30
C ASP A 105 -33.37 -6.03 -14.60
N HIS A 106 -32.48 -5.00 -14.47
CA HIS A 106 -31.11 -5.17 -13.95
C HIS A 106 -30.82 -4.31 -12.71
N SER A 107 -31.85 -3.90 -11.97
CA SER A 107 -31.66 -3.04 -10.77
C SER A 107 -30.75 -3.70 -9.70
N ASP A 108 -30.92 -5.01 -9.49
CA ASP A 108 -30.12 -5.77 -8.50
C ASP A 108 -28.66 -5.93 -8.94
N GLU A 109 -28.43 -6.22 -10.22
CA GLU A 109 -27.09 -6.32 -10.81
C GLU A 109 -26.35 -4.98 -10.73
N MET A 110 -27.02 -3.88 -11.05
CA MET A 110 -26.46 -2.52 -10.94
C MET A 110 -26.12 -2.17 -9.49
N TYR A 111 -27.03 -2.46 -8.54
CA TYR A 111 -26.77 -2.28 -7.12
C TYR A 111 -25.53 -3.08 -6.66
N ASN A 112 -25.45 -4.35 -7.02
CA ASN A 112 -24.31 -5.22 -6.69
C ASN A 112 -22.98 -4.70 -7.27
N LEU A 113 -22.98 -4.18 -8.50
CA LEU A 113 -21.83 -3.59 -9.13
C LEU A 113 -21.34 -2.34 -8.39
N LEU A 114 -22.24 -1.42 -8.05
CA LEU A 114 -21.91 -0.19 -7.32
C LEU A 114 -21.43 -0.48 -5.89
N LEU A 115 -22.06 -1.44 -5.22
CA LEU A 115 -21.61 -1.91 -3.90
C LEU A 115 -20.20 -2.50 -3.98
N SER A 116 -19.94 -3.35 -4.98
CA SER A 116 -18.61 -3.93 -5.24
C SER A 116 -17.54 -2.84 -5.53
N ASN A 117 -17.90 -1.79 -6.27
CA ASN A 117 -17.00 -0.65 -6.50
C ASN A 117 -16.66 0.05 -5.19
N THR A 118 -17.64 0.30 -4.33
CA THR A 118 -17.43 0.93 -3.02
C THR A 118 -16.51 0.11 -2.12
N GLN A 119 -16.73 -1.21 -2.05
CA GLN A 119 -15.86 -2.11 -1.28
C GLN A 119 -14.44 -2.15 -1.84
N SER A 120 -14.30 -2.20 -3.17
CA SER A 120 -13.01 -2.15 -3.86
C SER A 120 -12.25 -0.87 -3.53
N ARG A 121 -12.89 0.30 -3.58
CA ARG A 121 -12.26 1.58 -3.21
C ARG A 121 -11.70 1.54 -1.80
N ARG A 122 -12.47 1.05 -0.82
CA ARG A 122 -12.03 0.96 0.58
C ARG A 122 -10.81 0.07 0.76
N SER A 123 -10.83 -1.11 0.16
CA SER A 123 -9.70 -2.06 0.22
C SER A 123 -8.46 -1.51 -0.46
N ARG A 124 -8.59 -0.91 -1.64
CA ARG A 124 -7.47 -0.37 -2.43
C ARG A 124 -6.81 0.82 -1.76
N THR A 125 -7.59 1.71 -1.14
CA THR A 125 -7.07 2.92 -0.50
C THR A 125 -5.94 2.63 0.49
N GLY A 126 -6.09 1.60 1.33
CA GLY A 126 -5.03 1.19 2.26
C GLY A 126 -3.81 0.63 1.54
N LYS A 127 -4.03 -0.26 0.56
CA LYS A 127 -2.93 -0.89 -0.20
C LYS A 127 -2.17 0.08 -1.10
N GLU A 128 -2.83 1.09 -1.66
CA GLU A 128 -2.18 2.16 -2.40
C GLU A 128 -1.29 3.01 -1.48
N PHE A 129 -1.74 3.28 -0.27
CA PHE A 129 -0.95 4.03 0.69
C PHE A 129 0.27 3.24 1.16
N GLU A 130 0.13 1.93 1.44
CA GLU A 130 1.28 1.05 1.70
C GLU A 130 2.28 1.11 0.53
N ALA A 131 1.82 1.02 -0.72
CA ALA A 131 2.68 1.12 -1.91
C ALA A 131 3.39 2.49 -2.02
N ILE A 132 2.72 3.58 -1.68
CA ILE A 132 3.32 4.92 -1.68
C ILE A 132 4.44 5.02 -0.63
N ILE A 133 4.22 4.50 0.58
CA ILE A 133 5.26 4.48 1.63
C ILE A 133 6.43 3.59 1.22
N GLU A 134 6.19 2.43 0.59
CA GLU A 134 7.28 1.59 0.06
C GLU A 134 8.12 2.33 -0.98
N LEU A 135 7.48 2.98 -1.96
CA LEU A 135 8.16 3.77 -2.98
C LEU A 135 8.92 4.98 -2.39
N LEU A 136 8.40 5.58 -1.33
CA LEU A 136 9.07 6.65 -0.59
C LEU A 136 10.37 6.16 0.06
N LEU A 137 10.32 5.03 0.78
CA LEU A 137 11.49 4.42 1.42
C LEU A 137 12.54 4.02 0.39
N ILE A 138 12.13 3.41 -0.72
CA ILE A 138 13.03 3.02 -1.82
C ILE A 138 13.66 4.26 -2.47
N GLY A 139 12.88 5.30 -2.76
CA GLY A 139 13.38 6.55 -3.33
C GLY A 139 14.41 7.25 -2.45
N ALA A 140 14.20 7.21 -1.13
CA ALA A 140 15.13 7.74 -0.13
C ALA A 140 16.33 6.80 0.16
N ASP A 141 16.45 5.67 -0.55
CA ASP A 141 17.45 4.61 -0.31
C ASP A 141 17.49 4.11 1.14
N ILE A 142 16.34 4.06 1.80
CA ILE A 142 16.19 3.51 3.14
C ILE A 142 15.84 2.03 3.03
N PRO A 143 16.71 1.11 3.51
CA PRO A 143 16.41 -0.31 3.50
C PRO A 143 15.20 -0.59 4.38
N ALA A 144 14.26 -1.36 3.85
CA ALA A 144 13.09 -1.81 4.58
C ALA A 144 12.52 -3.09 3.94
N GLU A 145 11.94 -3.93 4.77
CA GLU A 145 11.23 -5.12 4.34
C GLU A 145 9.73 -4.90 4.46
N ALA A 146 9.02 -5.11 3.35
CA ALA A 146 7.58 -4.93 3.25
C ALA A 146 6.83 -6.22 3.56
N GLN A 147 5.86 -6.19 4.50
CA GLN A 147 5.01 -7.33 4.83
C GLN A 147 4.29 -7.89 3.59
N GLY A 148 3.83 -7.00 2.69
CA GLY A 148 3.13 -7.39 1.47
C GLY A 148 3.95 -8.25 0.51
N ALA A 149 5.27 -8.06 0.47
CA ALA A 149 6.21 -8.79 -0.38
C ALA A 149 6.78 -10.03 0.31
N VAL A 150 7.22 -9.92 1.55
CA VAL A 150 7.79 -11.02 2.35
C VAL A 150 6.72 -12.04 2.74
N GLY A 151 5.53 -11.58 3.06
CA GLY A 151 4.39 -12.39 3.43
C GLY A 151 3.97 -12.21 4.90
N LYS A 152 2.67 -12.00 5.09
CA LYS A 152 2.08 -11.74 6.42
C LYS A 152 2.35 -12.88 7.43
N GLN A 153 2.22 -14.14 6.98
CA GLN A 153 2.44 -15.28 7.86
C GLN A 153 3.89 -15.30 8.36
N LYS A 154 4.86 -15.03 7.47
CA LYS A 154 6.28 -15.00 7.83
C LYS A 154 6.57 -13.89 8.85
N PHE A 155 6.02 -12.68 8.67
CA PHE A 155 6.13 -11.62 9.68
C PHE A 155 5.55 -12.04 11.05
N MET A 156 4.43 -12.76 11.06
CA MET A 156 3.86 -13.26 12.30
C MET A 156 4.70 -14.35 12.97
N ASP A 157 5.26 -15.28 12.18
CA ASP A 157 6.14 -16.35 12.67
C ASP A 157 7.41 -15.77 13.27
N GLU A 158 7.88 -14.64 12.75
CA GLU A 158 9.04 -13.89 13.26
C GLU A 158 8.66 -12.90 14.39
N LYS A 159 7.46 -13.04 14.96
CA LYS A 159 6.94 -12.20 16.07
C LYS A 159 6.85 -10.70 15.74
N ILE A 160 6.85 -10.36 14.45
CA ILE A 160 6.50 -9.02 13.99
C ILE A 160 4.99 -8.97 13.86
N GLY A 161 4.36 -7.95 14.37
CA GLY A 161 2.92 -7.89 14.47
C GLY A 161 2.21 -7.82 13.10
N LYS A 162 0.94 -8.23 13.09
CA LYS A 162 0.09 -8.21 11.88
C LYS A 162 -0.21 -6.80 11.35
N LEU A 163 -0.02 -5.77 12.17
CA LEU A 163 -0.27 -4.35 11.84
C LEU A 163 0.98 -3.65 11.32
N VAL A 164 2.13 -4.29 11.36
CA VAL A 164 3.39 -3.75 10.84
C VAL A 164 3.43 -3.98 9.34
N ASP A 165 3.50 -2.90 8.58
CA ASP A 165 3.57 -2.95 7.13
C ASP A 165 5.03 -2.96 6.64
N PHE A 166 5.97 -2.31 7.39
CA PHE A 166 7.40 -2.27 7.06
C PHE A 166 8.28 -2.38 8.31
N VAL A 167 9.43 -3.03 8.14
CA VAL A 167 10.51 -3.09 9.13
C VAL A 167 11.78 -2.52 8.51
N SER A 168 12.36 -1.50 9.10
CA SER A 168 13.62 -0.88 8.65
C SER A 168 14.72 -1.07 9.71
N PRO A 169 15.94 -1.46 9.33
CA PRO A 169 16.37 -1.80 7.98
C PRO A 169 15.86 -3.16 7.49
N GLY A 170 15.51 -4.09 8.38
CA GLY A 170 14.97 -5.40 8.04
C GLY A 170 14.63 -6.24 9.26
N VAL A 171 14.02 -7.38 9.01
CA VAL A 171 13.53 -8.31 10.03
C VAL A 171 14.69 -8.92 10.83
N VAL A 172 15.78 -9.31 10.18
CA VAL A 172 16.96 -9.87 10.84
C VAL A 172 17.52 -8.88 11.86
N GLN A 173 17.68 -7.61 11.47
CA GLN A 173 18.13 -6.55 12.36
C GLN A 173 17.17 -6.36 13.53
N TYR A 174 15.87 -6.40 13.28
CA TYR A 174 14.85 -6.29 14.32
C TYR A 174 14.94 -7.44 15.34
N LEU A 175 15.16 -8.67 14.89
CA LEU A 175 15.33 -9.83 15.78
C LEU A 175 16.64 -9.75 16.57
N HIS A 176 17.69 -9.21 15.96
CA HIS A 176 19.00 -9.04 16.58
C HIS A 176 18.98 -7.93 17.66
N ASN A 177 18.47 -6.73 17.32
CA ASN A 177 18.37 -5.60 18.25
C ASN A 177 17.24 -4.63 17.89
N LYS A 178 16.12 -4.75 18.59
CA LYS A 178 14.92 -3.92 18.40
C LYS A 178 15.13 -2.42 18.61
N VAL A 179 16.17 -2.01 19.34
CA VAL A 179 16.40 -0.60 19.68
C VAL A 179 16.83 0.22 18.45
N ASN A 180 17.56 -0.41 17.54
CA ASN A 180 18.12 0.25 16.35
C ASN A 180 17.30 -0.04 15.09
N THR A 181 16.02 -0.31 15.24
CA THR A 181 15.11 -0.59 14.12
C THR A 181 13.85 0.23 14.24
N VAL A 182 13.19 0.45 13.11
CA VAL A 182 11.93 1.20 13.02
C VAL A 182 10.86 0.31 12.44
N LEU A 183 9.73 0.20 13.12
CA LEU A 183 8.51 -0.39 12.57
C LEU A 183 7.61 0.70 12.01
N ILE A 184 7.00 0.44 10.86
CA ILE A 184 6.06 1.39 10.23
C ILE A 184 4.74 0.68 9.96
N SER A 185 3.65 1.28 10.42
CA SER A 185 2.29 0.90 10.06
C SER A 185 1.66 2.02 9.21
N ALA A 186 1.20 1.69 8.01
CA ALA A 186 0.64 2.65 7.06
C ALA A 186 -0.90 2.58 7.07
N LYS A 187 -1.56 3.63 7.53
CA LYS A 187 -3.02 3.71 7.61
C LYS A 187 -3.50 5.08 7.11
N THR A 188 -4.26 5.11 6.03
CA THR A 188 -4.78 6.37 5.47
C THR A 188 -5.62 7.15 6.47
N THR A 189 -6.43 6.45 7.27
CA THR A 189 -7.22 7.02 8.36
C THR A 189 -7.22 6.04 9.54
N LEU A 190 -7.16 6.56 10.75
CA LEU A 190 -7.09 5.73 11.97
C LEU A 190 -8.47 5.26 12.41
N ARG A 191 -9.45 6.14 12.46
CA ARG A 191 -10.76 5.86 13.04
C ARG A 191 -10.61 5.13 14.39
N GLU A 192 -11.30 3.99 14.54
CA GLU A 192 -11.25 3.16 15.76
C GLU A 192 -10.03 2.23 15.81
N ARG A 193 -9.26 2.10 14.72
CA ARG A 193 -8.13 1.15 14.61
C ARG A 193 -6.91 1.55 15.43
N TRP A 194 -6.85 2.78 15.90
CA TRP A 194 -5.75 3.22 16.76
C TRP A 194 -5.66 2.42 18.06
N GLN A 195 -6.77 1.86 18.55
CA GLN A 195 -6.82 1.06 19.77
C GLN A 195 -6.04 -0.26 19.65
N GLU A 196 -5.93 -0.82 18.45
CA GLU A 196 -5.20 -2.05 18.21
C GLU A 196 -3.67 -1.84 18.20
N VAL A 197 -3.19 -0.62 17.95
CA VAL A 197 -1.76 -0.36 17.74
C VAL A 197 -0.94 -0.45 19.03
N PRO A 198 -1.35 0.10 20.20
CA PRO A 198 -0.63 -0.06 21.45
C PRO A 198 -0.50 -1.53 21.88
N GLU A 199 -1.55 -2.35 21.72
CA GLU A 199 -1.49 -3.78 22.02
C GLU A 199 -0.50 -4.50 21.11
N GLU A 200 -0.44 -4.11 19.82
CA GLU A 200 0.49 -4.69 18.86
C GLU A 200 1.95 -4.35 19.23
N VAL A 201 2.23 -3.09 19.57
CA VAL A 201 3.57 -2.66 20.01
C VAL A 201 3.98 -3.40 21.29
N ALA A 202 3.09 -3.50 22.28
CA ALA A 202 3.36 -4.24 23.50
C ALA A 202 3.67 -5.73 23.22
N ARG A 203 2.94 -6.34 22.31
CA ARG A 203 3.11 -7.74 21.91
C ARG A 203 4.42 -7.98 21.14
N THR A 204 4.80 -7.07 20.25
CA THR A 204 6.05 -7.18 19.48
C THR A 204 7.28 -6.87 20.32
N GLY A 205 7.11 -6.12 21.40
CA GLY A 205 8.21 -5.58 22.20
C GLY A 205 9.05 -4.56 21.45
N ALA A 206 8.48 -3.93 20.43
CA ALA A 206 9.09 -2.82 19.70
C ALA A 206 9.38 -1.66 20.65
N ARG A 207 10.48 -0.95 20.38
CA ARG A 207 10.85 0.25 21.17
C ARG A 207 10.18 1.50 20.65
N GLU A 208 9.95 1.54 19.33
CA GLU A 208 9.22 2.62 18.67
C GLU A 208 8.52 2.08 17.41
N MET A 209 7.41 2.69 17.05
CA MET A 209 6.69 2.43 15.81
C MET A 209 6.21 3.75 15.22
N PHE A 210 6.37 3.93 13.92
CA PHE A 210 5.68 5.00 13.20
C PHE A 210 4.33 4.53 12.70
N LEU A 211 3.34 5.37 12.97
CA LEU A 211 2.02 5.28 12.38
C LEU A 211 1.93 6.31 11.27
N ALA A 212 2.28 5.90 10.05
CA ALA A 212 2.18 6.72 8.86
C ALA A 212 0.72 6.91 8.48
N THR A 213 0.22 8.14 8.40
CA THR A 213 -1.19 8.41 8.14
C THR A 213 -1.43 9.73 7.41
N LEU A 214 -2.56 9.80 6.70
CA LEU A 214 -3.10 11.02 6.11
C LEU A 214 -4.31 11.56 6.90
N ASP A 215 -4.62 10.95 8.05
CA ASP A 215 -5.69 11.42 8.92
C ASP A 215 -5.35 12.81 9.45
N ASP A 216 -6.28 13.73 9.34
CA ASP A 216 -6.17 15.13 9.80
C ASP A 216 -7.07 15.42 11.01
N SER A 217 -7.69 14.39 11.57
CA SER A 217 -8.73 14.51 12.60
C SER A 217 -8.47 13.67 13.85
N ILE A 218 -7.21 13.27 14.11
CA ILE A 218 -6.85 12.49 15.30
C ILE A 218 -6.96 13.40 16.54
N SER A 219 -7.80 13.00 17.49
CA SER A 219 -7.99 13.76 18.73
C SER A 219 -6.70 13.88 19.55
N LYS A 220 -6.57 14.97 20.30
CA LYS A 220 -5.40 15.18 21.16
C LYS A 220 -5.21 14.02 22.16
N GLU A 221 -6.29 13.52 22.73
CA GLU A 221 -6.28 12.38 23.64
C GLU A 221 -5.66 11.15 22.97
N THR A 222 -6.09 10.83 21.74
CA THR A 222 -5.52 9.73 20.96
C THR A 222 -4.04 9.96 20.65
N GLN A 223 -3.65 11.20 20.29
CA GLN A 223 -2.24 11.55 20.06
C GLN A 223 -1.39 11.30 21.32
N ASP A 224 -1.88 11.70 22.50
CA ASP A 224 -1.16 11.52 23.75
C ASP A 224 -1.04 10.03 24.12
N ILE A 225 -2.10 9.23 23.97
CA ILE A 225 -2.07 7.77 24.22
C ILE A 225 -1.06 7.07 23.31
N LEU A 226 -1.06 7.40 22.02
CA LEU A 226 -0.11 6.82 21.07
C LEU A 226 1.33 7.19 21.43
N TYR A 227 1.57 8.46 21.72
CA TYR A 227 2.91 8.96 22.08
C TYR A 227 3.47 8.27 23.34
N GLU A 228 2.64 8.13 24.39
CA GLU A 228 3.03 7.43 25.63
C GLU A 228 3.33 5.95 25.40
N GLY A 229 2.71 5.34 24.36
CA GLY A 229 2.99 3.99 23.90
C GLY A 229 4.22 3.86 22.98
N ASN A 230 5.02 4.92 22.81
CA ASN A 230 6.13 5.00 21.84
C ASN A 230 5.68 4.78 20.38
N ILE A 231 4.47 5.21 20.07
CA ILE A 231 3.90 5.20 18.72
C ILE A 231 3.87 6.65 18.23
N TYR A 232 4.68 6.93 17.21
CA TYR A 232 4.82 8.26 16.65
C TYR A 232 3.97 8.41 15.40
N ILE A 233 3.05 9.34 15.42
CA ILE A 233 2.26 9.68 14.23
C ILE A 233 3.19 10.39 13.25
N ALA A 234 3.28 9.87 12.01
CA ALA A 234 3.94 10.52 10.89
C ALA A 234 2.91 10.88 9.82
N THR A 235 2.90 12.13 9.39
CA THR A 235 1.94 12.64 8.41
C THR A 235 2.61 13.64 7.47
N THR A 236 1.85 14.28 6.56
CA THR A 236 2.43 15.32 5.71
C THR A 236 2.77 16.58 6.53
N ALA A 237 3.77 17.32 6.09
CA ALA A 237 4.14 18.59 6.73
C ALA A 237 2.96 19.58 6.79
N ASN A 238 2.09 19.54 5.78
CA ASN A 238 0.87 20.32 5.73
C ASN A 238 -0.11 19.91 6.83
N ASN A 239 -0.41 18.61 6.99
CA ASN A 239 -1.28 18.12 8.07
C ASN A 239 -0.68 18.45 9.45
N LYS A 240 0.63 18.24 9.65
CA LYS A 240 1.33 18.59 10.89
C LYS A 240 1.10 20.06 11.25
N LYS A 241 1.17 20.96 10.26
CA LYS A 241 0.97 22.40 10.45
C LYS A 241 -0.48 22.77 10.65
N GLN A 242 -1.38 22.32 9.79
CA GLN A 242 -2.76 22.80 9.73
C GLN A 242 -3.70 22.08 10.71
N ALA A 243 -3.58 20.74 10.78
CA ALA A 243 -4.46 19.93 11.61
C ALA A 243 -3.93 19.75 13.05
N TYR A 244 -2.61 19.73 13.23
CA TYR A 244 -1.97 19.40 14.50
C TYR A 244 -1.16 20.56 15.10
N ASN A 245 -1.30 21.78 14.60
CA ASN A 245 -0.70 23.00 15.14
C ASN A 245 0.81 22.90 15.40
N ASN A 246 1.55 22.20 14.53
CA ASN A 246 2.98 21.89 14.69
C ASN A 246 3.30 21.21 16.04
N ASN A 247 2.42 20.33 16.53
CA ASN A 247 2.69 19.56 17.73
C ASN A 247 4.04 18.81 17.58
N GLY A 248 4.99 19.05 18.48
CA GLY A 248 6.32 18.44 18.44
C GLY A 248 6.35 16.92 18.61
N ARG A 249 5.23 16.31 19.02
CA ARG A 249 5.05 14.85 19.13
C ARG A 249 4.57 14.21 17.82
N ILE A 250 4.20 15.03 16.82
CA ILE A 250 3.80 14.60 15.49
C ILE A 250 4.98 14.81 14.55
N PHE A 251 5.34 13.79 13.82
CA PHE A 251 6.41 13.79 12.81
C PHE A 251 5.86 14.15 11.44
N SER A 252 6.66 14.83 10.63
CA SER A 252 6.42 14.85 9.19
C SER A 252 6.97 13.56 8.54
N PHE A 253 6.63 13.29 7.29
CA PHE A 253 7.26 12.17 6.57
C PHE A 253 8.77 12.39 6.39
N GLU A 254 9.22 13.63 6.26
CA GLU A 254 10.64 13.99 6.25
C GLU A 254 11.32 13.60 7.58
N ASP A 255 10.69 13.92 8.72
CA ASP A 255 11.18 13.53 10.05
C ASP A 255 11.27 12.01 10.19
N MET A 256 10.24 11.28 9.70
CA MET A 256 10.21 9.81 9.71
C MET A 256 11.35 9.21 8.87
N LEU A 257 11.60 9.74 7.67
CA LEU A 257 12.70 9.27 6.81
C LEU A 257 14.06 9.50 7.48
N ASN A 258 14.28 10.68 8.05
CA ASN A 258 15.52 10.98 8.78
C ASN A 258 15.74 10.00 9.94
N ARG A 259 14.69 9.73 10.72
CA ARG A 259 14.77 8.77 11.83
C ARG A 259 15.06 7.35 11.34
N ALA A 260 14.39 6.89 10.28
CA ALA A 260 14.62 5.56 9.71
C ALA A 260 16.04 5.42 9.13
N SER A 261 16.55 6.46 8.46
CA SER A 261 17.93 6.52 7.95
C SER A 261 18.96 6.45 9.08
N ASP A 262 18.77 7.23 10.15
CA ASP A 262 19.66 7.21 11.31
C ASP A 262 19.73 5.82 11.97
N MET A 263 18.59 5.12 12.05
CA MET A 263 18.56 3.75 12.58
C MET A 263 19.23 2.76 11.64
N ALA A 264 18.96 2.83 10.33
CA ALA A 264 19.56 1.95 9.33
C ALA A 264 21.09 2.09 9.28
N ASN A 265 21.61 3.32 9.40
CA ASN A 265 23.06 3.59 9.37
C ASN A 265 23.83 2.95 10.54
N LYS A 266 23.16 2.63 11.65
CA LYS A 266 23.82 1.94 12.79
C LYS A 266 24.19 0.50 12.48
N TRP A 267 23.65 -0.07 11.41
CA TRP A 267 23.89 -1.45 10.98
C TRP A 267 24.96 -1.61 9.90
N ASN A 268 25.56 -0.52 9.42
CA ASN A 268 26.53 -0.56 8.32
C ASN A 268 27.80 -1.38 8.59
N ASN A 269 28.17 -1.59 9.87
CA ASN A 269 29.34 -2.34 10.28
C ASN A 269 29.00 -3.58 11.11
N GLU A 270 27.74 -4.02 11.09
CA GLU A 270 27.32 -5.19 11.86
C GLU A 270 27.73 -6.48 11.16
N SER A 271 28.05 -7.49 11.96
CA SER A 271 28.40 -8.82 11.47
C SER A 271 27.22 -9.76 11.64
N TYR A 272 26.92 -10.57 10.64
CA TYR A 272 25.80 -11.51 10.62
C TYR A 272 26.32 -12.95 10.52
N SER A 273 25.61 -13.88 11.16
CA SER A 273 25.81 -15.32 10.96
C SER A 273 25.38 -15.73 9.54
N GLN A 274 25.84 -16.90 9.08
CA GLN A 274 25.42 -17.43 7.79
C GLN A 274 23.90 -17.60 7.69
N GLU A 275 23.25 -18.08 8.77
CA GLU A 275 21.80 -18.23 8.84
C GLU A 275 21.07 -16.88 8.68
N GLU A 276 21.55 -15.81 9.31
CA GLU A 276 21.01 -14.48 9.18
C GLU A 276 21.19 -13.92 7.75
N LEU A 277 22.35 -14.14 7.14
CA LEU A 277 22.63 -13.75 5.76
C LEU A 277 21.71 -14.49 4.77
N ASP A 278 21.52 -15.78 4.95
CA ASP A 278 20.62 -16.60 4.12
C ASP A 278 19.16 -16.11 4.26
N HIS A 279 18.75 -15.73 5.46
CA HIS A 279 17.44 -15.18 5.75
C HIS A 279 17.22 -13.82 5.06
N MET A 280 18.22 -12.92 5.14
CA MET A 280 18.18 -11.64 4.42
C MET A 280 18.11 -11.83 2.90
N CYS A 281 18.85 -12.79 2.36
CA CYS A 281 18.78 -13.15 0.94
C CYS A 281 17.38 -13.62 0.53
N ASP A 282 16.76 -14.55 1.28
CA ASP A 282 15.39 -15.05 1.01
C ASP A 282 14.37 -13.89 1.00
N HIS A 283 14.48 -12.95 1.94
CA HIS A 283 13.57 -11.81 2.00
C HIS A 283 13.74 -10.88 0.79
N LEU A 284 14.97 -10.57 0.38
CA LEU A 284 15.24 -9.78 -0.81
C LEU A 284 14.75 -10.47 -2.09
N GLU A 285 14.96 -11.78 -2.22
CA GLU A 285 14.45 -12.56 -3.35
C GLU A 285 12.91 -12.55 -3.43
N ARG A 286 12.22 -12.60 -2.29
CA ARG A 286 10.75 -12.45 -2.22
C ARG A 286 10.30 -11.07 -2.69
N GLN A 287 10.98 -10.01 -2.27
CA GLN A 287 10.70 -8.64 -2.70
C GLN A 287 10.94 -8.47 -4.20
N ILE A 288 12.04 -8.99 -4.74
CA ILE A 288 12.32 -9.01 -6.18
C ILE A 288 11.22 -9.74 -6.96
N LYS A 289 10.79 -10.90 -6.48
CA LYS A 289 9.73 -11.70 -7.10
C LYS A 289 8.38 -10.98 -7.07
N SER A 290 8.04 -10.32 -5.97
CA SER A 290 6.82 -9.52 -5.82
C SER A 290 6.78 -8.38 -6.83
N HIS A 291 7.93 -7.78 -7.14
CA HIS A 291 8.07 -6.61 -8.01
C HIS A 291 8.63 -6.93 -9.41
N LYS A 292 8.42 -8.15 -9.92
CA LYS A 292 8.95 -8.57 -11.23
C LYS A 292 8.63 -7.62 -12.39
N ASN A 293 7.48 -6.96 -12.35
CA ASN A 293 7.00 -6.03 -13.37
C ASN A 293 7.34 -4.56 -13.08
N HIS A 294 7.92 -4.24 -11.93
CA HIS A 294 8.20 -2.89 -11.46
C HIS A 294 9.72 -2.65 -11.51
N LYS A 295 10.23 -2.30 -12.69
CA LYS A 295 11.67 -2.28 -12.98
C LYS A 295 12.49 -1.52 -11.93
N TYR A 296 12.11 -0.28 -11.60
CA TYR A 296 12.84 0.56 -10.64
C TYR A 296 12.95 -0.12 -9.26
N VAL A 297 11.84 -0.64 -8.75
CA VAL A 297 11.76 -1.31 -7.44
C VAL A 297 12.52 -2.63 -7.45
N ARG A 298 12.35 -3.42 -8.51
CA ARG A 298 13.07 -4.69 -8.67
C ARG A 298 14.58 -4.46 -8.73
N ASP A 299 15.03 -3.48 -9.51
CA ASP A 299 16.45 -3.16 -9.67
C ASP A 299 17.06 -2.67 -8.34
N TYR A 300 16.30 -1.90 -7.54
CA TYR A 300 16.70 -1.52 -6.19
C TYR A 300 16.97 -2.74 -5.31
N TYR A 301 16.03 -3.68 -5.20
CA TYR A 301 16.22 -4.88 -4.38
C TYR A 301 17.30 -5.81 -4.95
N GLN A 302 17.47 -5.89 -6.26
CA GLN A 302 18.57 -6.64 -6.87
C GLN A 302 19.94 -6.06 -6.52
N ASN A 303 20.08 -4.75 -6.48
CA ASN A 303 21.32 -4.09 -6.05
C ASN A 303 21.61 -4.41 -4.58
N LYS A 304 20.60 -4.31 -3.69
CA LYS A 304 20.76 -4.69 -2.27
C LYS A 304 21.16 -6.16 -2.09
N LEU A 305 20.57 -7.07 -2.86
CA LEU A 305 20.94 -8.49 -2.86
C LEU A 305 22.39 -8.70 -3.35
N THR A 306 22.81 -7.96 -4.39
CA THR A 306 24.17 -8.03 -4.90
C THR A 306 25.17 -7.50 -3.88
N GLU A 307 24.87 -6.41 -3.18
CA GLU A 307 25.68 -5.87 -2.10
C GLU A 307 25.81 -6.87 -0.94
N LEU A 308 24.68 -7.47 -0.53
CA LEU A 308 24.67 -8.48 0.53
C LEU A 308 25.53 -9.71 0.17
N LYS A 309 25.44 -10.20 -1.07
CA LYS A 309 26.23 -11.37 -1.52
C LYS A 309 27.74 -11.12 -1.54
N LYS A 310 28.20 -9.88 -1.61
CA LYS A 310 29.64 -9.57 -1.54
C LYS A 310 30.23 -9.76 -0.13
N ILE A 311 29.42 -9.72 0.90
CA ILE A 311 29.87 -9.89 2.30
C ILE A 311 29.70 -11.35 2.79
N ILE A 312 29.05 -12.20 1.99
CA ILE A 312 28.94 -13.64 2.29
C ILE A 312 30.28 -14.29 1.95
N PRO A 313 30.95 -14.99 2.89
CA PRO A 313 32.19 -15.70 2.60
C PRO A 313 31.97 -16.75 1.50
N GLU A 314 32.85 -16.79 0.49
CA GLU A 314 32.91 -17.92 -0.45
C GLU A 314 33.34 -19.16 0.33
N ASN A 315 32.51 -20.20 0.39
CA ASN A 315 32.83 -21.49 0.98
C ASN A 315 33.74 -22.33 0.08
#